data_1daa6b02692bf514030695f049a37c93
#
_entry.id   1daa6b02692bf514030695f049a37c93
#
_cell.length_a   1.000
_cell.length_b   1.000
_cell.length_c   1.000
_cell.angle_alpha   90.00
_cell.angle_beta   90.00
_cell.angle_gamma   90.00
#
_symmetry.space_group_name_H-M   'P 1'
#
loop_
_entity.id
_entity.type
_entity.pdbx_description
1 polymer ?
#
loop_
_entity_poly.entity_id
_entity_poly.type
_entity_poly.pdbx_seq_one_letter_code
_entity_poly.pdbx_strand_id
1 'polypeptide(L)'
;MIKIKLTNPQNMKCFGGLLITNQYGLLSDYSIELTNSNDYDYEFVDMDKFIKKGLSIEESAKYGIESMSKKTGDYFLFHGGGATDLLGAYEVFTECDAPFLFKKALLSREDYKEKTVLNKWWFGKGSICDAGYDIPQETYDRIKLTGYTVCHNWPHMQNLQPIGEKDLDVCAVYMATHPPGDYNYKVETGQYYTKHRRGGWDELEKISDKYNIVAQKLPPDVTQNVMQRSKIGISPYGQCEVCYRDLEIIQWGGLLIKPDMSKVLTEPDFYKPMETYVPVKPDWSDLNETIEKVLANYKDYQYIIDNSRTKLVEMFSYHNVGKYWYDFFANLSGVENE
;
A
#
# COMPACT_ATOMS: atom_id res chain seq x y z
N MET A 1 4.22 -15.42 25.91
CA MET A 1 4.12 -15.70 24.46
C MET A 1 2.70 -15.36 24.06
N ILE A 2 2.55 -14.47 23.09
CA ILE A 2 1.23 -14.00 22.59
C ILE A 2 0.82 -14.88 21.41
N LYS A 3 -0.32 -15.52 21.54
CA LYS A 3 -0.85 -16.42 20.50
C LYS A 3 -1.88 -15.69 19.64
N ILE A 4 -1.66 -15.64 18.34
CA ILE A 4 -2.51 -14.95 17.37
C ILE A 4 -3.11 -15.97 16.39
N LYS A 5 -4.43 -15.97 16.26
CA LYS A 5 -5.15 -16.73 15.25
C LYS A 5 -5.53 -15.84 14.08
N LEU A 6 -5.22 -16.27 12.85
CA LEU A 6 -5.63 -15.58 11.63
C LEU A 6 -6.87 -16.24 11.05
N THR A 7 -7.94 -15.49 10.76
CA THR A 7 -9.17 -16.09 10.16
C THR A 7 -9.00 -16.55 8.73
N ASN A 8 -8.03 -16.01 8.02
CA ASN A 8 -7.67 -16.41 6.66
C ASN A 8 -6.14 -16.37 6.50
N PRO A 9 -5.43 -17.40 7.02
CA PRO A 9 -3.97 -17.42 7.05
C PRO A 9 -3.31 -17.45 5.66
N GLN A 10 -4.08 -17.56 4.59
CA GLN A 10 -3.58 -17.50 3.22
C GLN A 10 -3.71 -16.11 2.59
N ASN A 11 -4.40 -15.17 3.26
CA ASN A 11 -4.55 -13.82 2.74
C ASN A 11 -3.29 -12.97 2.93
N MET A 12 -2.37 -13.09 1.97
CA MET A 12 -1.15 -12.29 1.94
C MET A 12 -1.40 -10.78 1.85
N LYS A 13 -2.57 -10.36 1.38
CA LYS A 13 -2.92 -8.93 1.33
C LYS A 13 -3.14 -8.36 2.73
N CYS A 14 -3.76 -9.12 3.63
CA CYS A 14 -3.98 -8.70 5.01
C CYS A 14 -2.76 -8.96 5.90
N PHE A 15 -2.21 -10.15 5.82
CA PHE A 15 -1.28 -10.68 6.83
C PHE A 15 0.13 -10.96 6.30
N GLY A 16 0.45 -10.50 5.09
CA GLY A 16 1.70 -10.85 4.40
C GLY A 16 2.96 -10.62 5.25
N GLY A 17 3.04 -9.48 5.91
CA GLY A 17 4.16 -9.18 6.81
C GLY A 17 4.29 -10.21 7.94
N LEU A 18 3.22 -10.48 8.68
CA LEU A 18 3.20 -11.47 9.75
C LEU A 18 3.54 -12.88 9.26
N LEU A 19 2.92 -13.31 8.16
CA LEU A 19 3.10 -14.67 7.62
C LEU A 19 4.54 -14.91 7.17
N ILE A 20 5.14 -13.96 6.47
CA ILE A 20 6.51 -14.09 6.01
C ILE A 20 7.49 -14.03 7.20
N THR A 21 7.29 -13.11 8.14
CA THR A 21 8.12 -13.02 9.35
C THR A 21 8.05 -14.30 10.16
N ASN A 22 6.86 -14.92 10.27
CA ASN A 22 6.68 -16.21 10.91
C ASN A 22 7.39 -17.34 10.17
N GLN A 23 7.36 -17.34 8.83
CA GLN A 23 8.04 -18.32 8.01
C GLN A 23 9.56 -18.34 8.23
N TYR A 24 10.15 -17.19 8.55
CA TYR A 24 11.57 -17.05 8.91
C TYR A 24 11.85 -17.25 10.41
N GLY A 25 10.85 -17.62 11.21
CA GLY A 25 10.99 -17.86 12.66
C GLY A 25 11.18 -16.59 13.49
N LEU A 26 11.12 -15.41 12.90
CA LEU A 26 11.44 -14.15 13.57
C LEU A 26 10.35 -13.64 14.53
N LEU A 27 9.11 -14.13 14.42
CA LEU A 27 8.05 -13.76 15.40
C LEU A 27 8.33 -14.33 16.79
N SER A 28 8.96 -15.50 16.87
CA SER A 28 9.31 -16.12 18.15
C SER A 28 10.33 -15.31 18.95
N ASP A 29 11.21 -14.57 18.28
CA ASP A 29 12.18 -13.66 18.91
C ASP A 29 11.48 -12.55 19.71
N TYR A 30 10.23 -12.24 19.32
CA TYR A 30 9.36 -11.26 19.97
C TYR A 30 8.25 -11.90 20.81
N SER A 31 8.38 -13.18 21.15
CA SER A 31 7.37 -13.91 21.91
C SER A 31 5.98 -13.91 21.30
N ILE A 32 5.90 -13.93 19.97
CA ILE A 32 4.66 -14.00 19.20
C ILE A 32 4.59 -15.35 18.47
N GLU A 33 3.43 -16.00 18.55
CA GLU A 33 3.12 -17.27 17.86
C GLU A 33 1.87 -17.13 17.01
N LEU A 34 1.94 -17.53 15.73
CA LEU A 34 0.74 -17.72 14.91
C LEU A 34 0.20 -19.13 15.10
N THR A 35 -1.06 -19.24 15.51
CA THR A 35 -1.68 -20.54 15.84
C THR A 35 -2.95 -20.79 15.03
N ASN A 36 -3.22 -22.07 14.76
CA ASN A 36 -4.52 -22.55 14.25
C ASN A 36 -5.38 -23.16 15.37
N SER A 37 -4.89 -23.20 16.59
CA SER A 37 -5.61 -23.69 17.77
C SER A 37 -6.78 -22.75 18.11
N ASN A 38 -7.70 -23.26 18.94
CA ASN A 38 -8.69 -22.41 19.60
C ASN A 38 -8.19 -21.83 20.94
N ASP A 39 -6.96 -22.16 21.32
CA ASP A 39 -6.22 -21.54 22.44
C ASP A 39 -5.37 -20.40 21.87
N TYR A 40 -5.91 -19.20 21.89
CA TYR A 40 -5.27 -17.97 21.39
C TYR A 40 -5.67 -16.79 22.27
N ASP A 41 -4.79 -15.78 22.29
CA ASP A 41 -5.04 -14.54 23.01
C ASP A 41 -5.84 -13.55 22.15
N TYR A 42 -5.52 -13.47 20.85
CA TYR A 42 -6.17 -12.56 19.91
C TYR A 42 -6.51 -13.23 18.58
N GLU A 43 -7.63 -12.84 17.99
CA GLU A 43 -7.98 -13.26 16.64
C GLU A 43 -7.90 -12.08 15.66
N PHE A 44 -7.11 -12.21 14.60
CA PHE A 44 -7.01 -11.24 13.52
C PHE A 44 -8.00 -11.60 12.43
N VAL A 45 -9.03 -10.77 12.30
CA VAL A 45 -10.16 -11.02 11.39
C VAL A 45 -9.92 -10.32 10.07
N ASP A 46 -9.79 -11.12 9.01
CA ASP A 46 -9.73 -10.64 7.64
C ASP A 46 -11.09 -10.11 7.18
N MET A 47 -11.20 -8.79 6.98
CA MET A 47 -12.41 -8.11 6.52
C MET A 47 -12.72 -8.38 5.05
N ASP A 48 -11.71 -8.73 4.24
CA ASP A 48 -11.91 -9.00 2.81
C ASP A 48 -12.85 -10.21 2.59
N LYS A 49 -12.97 -11.10 3.57
CA LYS A 49 -13.90 -12.24 3.52
C LYS A 49 -15.38 -11.81 3.50
N PHE A 50 -15.68 -10.59 3.95
CA PHE A 50 -17.05 -10.07 3.95
C PHE A 50 -17.39 -9.38 2.63
N ILE A 51 -16.40 -8.97 1.86
CA ILE A 51 -16.57 -8.39 0.54
C ILE A 51 -16.86 -9.53 -0.45
N LYS A 52 -18.12 -9.76 -0.74
CA LYS A 52 -18.53 -10.84 -1.64
C LYS A 52 -18.79 -10.33 -3.05
N LYS A 53 -18.41 -11.16 -4.03
CA LYS A 53 -18.70 -10.90 -5.44
C LYS A 53 -20.20 -10.74 -5.64
N GLY A 54 -20.61 -9.63 -6.26
CA GLY A 54 -22.01 -9.33 -6.59
C GLY A 54 -22.78 -8.58 -5.51
N LEU A 55 -22.22 -8.36 -4.32
CA LEU A 55 -22.80 -7.50 -3.30
C LEU A 55 -22.34 -6.06 -3.48
N SER A 56 -23.20 -5.11 -3.14
CA SER A 56 -22.81 -3.72 -2.92
C SER A 56 -21.92 -3.62 -1.66
N ILE A 57 -21.31 -2.45 -1.46
CA ILE A 57 -20.53 -2.17 -0.24
C ILE A 57 -21.41 -2.24 1.00
N GLU A 58 -22.61 -1.66 0.93
CA GLU A 58 -23.59 -1.67 2.03
C GLU A 58 -24.04 -3.10 2.38
N GLU A 59 -24.35 -3.93 1.37
CA GLU A 59 -24.67 -5.32 1.56
C GLU A 59 -23.49 -6.12 2.16
N SER A 60 -22.27 -5.83 1.73
CA SER A 60 -21.05 -6.44 2.27
C SER A 60 -20.83 -6.03 3.72
N ALA A 61 -21.02 -4.76 4.06
CA ALA A 61 -20.94 -4.24 5.43
C ALA A 61 -21.99 -4.91 6.33
N LYS A 62 -23.25 -4.96 5.88
CA LYS A 62 -24.32 -5.66 6.61
C LYS A 62 -23.98 -7.12 6.89
N TYR A 63 -23.48 -7.84 5.89
CA TYR A 63 -23.05 -9.23 6.07
C TYR A 63 -21.89 -9.34 7.06
N GLY A 64 -20.95 -8.38 7.04
CA GLY A 64 -19.85 -8.29 8.00
C GLY A 64 -20.37 -8.09 9.43
N ILE A 65 -21.28 -7.14 9.65
CA ILE A 65 -21.90 -6.86 10.94
C ILE A 65 -22.62 -8.10 11.48
N GLU A 66 -23.47 -8.74 10.67
CA GLU A 66 -24.18 -9.97 11.05
C GLU A 66 -23.23 -11.12 11.42
N SER A 67 -22.08 -11.19 10.73
CA SER A 67 -21.07 -12.21 11.00
C SER A 67 -20.29 -11.92 12.28
N MET A 68 -19.98 -10.68 12.55
CA MET A 68 -19.21 -10.25 13.71
C MET A 68 -20.03 -10.18 14.98
N SER A 69 -21.35 -9.90 14.91
CA SER A 69 -22.25 -9.85 16.08
C SER A 69 -22.33 -11.18 16.85
N LYS A 70 -21.93 -12.28 16.21
CA LYS A 70 -21.88 -13.63 16.80
C LYS A 70 -20.51 -13.98 17.38
N LYS A 71 -19.53 -13.07 17.24
CA LYS A 71 -18.16 -13.34 17.64
C LYS A 71 -17.97 -13.02 19.11
N THR A 72 -17.23 -13.89 19.80
CA THR A 72 -16.85 -13.73 21.19
C THR A 72 -15.33 -13.78 21.31
N GLY A 73 -14.76 -13.18 22.36
CA GLY A 73 -13.32 -13.11 22.58
C GLY A 73 -12.68 -11.86 21.96
N ASP A 74 -11.38 -11.70 22.21
CA ASP A 74 -10.63 -10.55 21.75
C ASP A 74 -10.25 -10.69 20.28
N TYR A 75 -10.65 -9.72 19.47
CA TYR A 75 -10.37 -9.73 18.05
C TYR A 75 -10.03 -8.34 17.50
N PHE A 76 -9.25 -8.30 16.45
CA PHE A 76 -8.93 -7.08 15.71
C PHE A 76 -9.32 -7.25 14.25
N LEU A 77 -9.85 -6.18 13.66
CA LEU A 77 -10.27 -6.18 12.25
C LEU A 77 -9.11 -5.78 11.35
N PHE A 78 -8.92 -6.49 10.26
CA PHE A 78 -7.92 -6.20 9.24
C PHE A 78 -8.60 -5.99 7.90
N HIS A 79 -8.46 -4.79 7.34
CA HIS A 79 -8.90 -4.49 6.00
C HIS A 79 -7.72 -4.51 5.04
N GLY A 80 -7.63 -5.56 4.23
CA GLY A 80 -6.56 -5.79 3.26
C GLY A 80 -6.63 -4.90 2.02
N GLY A 81 -7.71 -4.15 1.84
CA GLY A 81 -7.82 -3.10 0.83
C GLY A 81 -6.64 -2.14 0.94
N GLY A 82 -5.83 -2.05 -0.12
CA GLY A 82 -4.56 -1.33 -0.09
C GLY A 82 -4.69 0.18 -0.22
N ALA A 83 -5.90 0.69 -0.34
CA ALA A 83 -6.18 2.10 -0.51
C ALA A 83 -6.53 2.77 0.82
N THR A 84 -6.42 4.09 0.87
CA THR A 84 -6.76 4.89 2.06
C THR A 84 -8.26 4.89 2.38
N ASP A 85 -9.13 4.39 1.48
CA ASP A 85 -10.56 4.29 1.74
C ASP A 85 -10.89 3.38 2.93
N LEU A 86 -12.05 3.63 3.56
CA LEU A 86 -12.56 2.87 4.69
C LEU A 86 -13.79 2.02 4.33
N LEU A 87 -14.05 1.83 3.05
CA LEU A 87 -15.25 1.24 2.45
C LEU A 87 -15.73 -0.03 3.13
N GLY A 88 -16.93 0.02 3.68
CA GLY A 88 -17.57 -1.12 4.34
C GLY A 88 -16.88 -1.59 5.62
N ALA A 89 -15.59 -1.32 5.78
CA ALA A 89 -14.83 -1.70 6.96
C ALA A 89 -15.12 -0.78 8.14
N TYR A 90 -15.33 0.51 7.87
CA TYR A 90 -15.64 1.49 8.91
C TYR A 90 -16.98 1.19 9.57
N GLU A 91 -18.00 0.89 8.78
CA GLU A 91 -19.34 0.54 9.27
C GLU A 91 -19.30 -0.73 10.13
N VAL A 92 -18.60 -1.77 9.68
CA VAL A 92 -18.43 -2.98 10.49
C VAL A 92 -17.66 -2.68 11.78
N PHE A 93 -16.60 -1.88 11.68
CA PHE A 93 -15.78 -1.51 12.82
C PHE A 93 -16.56 -0.76 13.91
N THR A 94 -17.37 0.22 13.51
CA THR A 94 -18.15 1.02 14.44
C THR A 94 -19.35 0.26 15.01
N GLU A 95 -20.10 -0.46 14.18
CA GLU A 95 -21.27 -1.22 14.60
C GLU A 95 -20.93 -2.44 15.49
N CYS A 96 -19.75 -3.03 15.31
CA CYS A 96 -19.31 -4.17 16.13
C CYS A 96 -18.47 -3.74 17.34
N ASP A 97 -18.25 -2.45 17.52
CA ASP A 97 -17.38 -1.88 18.56
C ASP A 97 -16.03 -2.63 18.70
N ALA A 98 -15.45 -2.97 17.56
CA ALA A 98 -14.15 -3.65 17.55
C ALA A 98 -13.07 -2.79 18.19
N PRO A 99 -12.14 -3.37 18.99
CA PRO A 99 -11.09 -2.59 19.65
C PRO A 99 -10.22 -1.82 18.65
N PHE A 100 -9.82 -2.49 17.54
CA PHE A 100 -8.98 -1.88 16.52
C PHE A 100 -9.38 -2.31 15.11
N LEU A 101 -9.21 -1.37 14.16
CA LEU A 101 -9.24 -1.61 12.71
C LEU A 101 -7.85 -1.35 12.13
N PHE A 102 -7.25 -2.35 11.51
CA PHE A 102 -5.95 -2.23 10.85
C PHE A 102 -6.09 -2.02 9.35
N LYS A 103 -5.34 -1.04 8.83
CA LYS A 103 -5.28 -0.68 7.42
C LYS A 103 -3.84 -0.52 6.93
N LYS A 104 -3.62 -0.71 5.63
CA LYS A 104 -2.29 -0.56 5.01
C LYS A 104 -1.87 0.89 4.83
N ALA A 105 -2.83 1.74 4.54
CA ALA A 105 -2.63 3.15 4.32
C ALA A 105 -3.83 3.91 4.88
N LEU A 106 -3.57 5.08 5.43
CA LEU A 106 -4.58 5.96 6.01
C LEU A 106 -4.39 7.37 5.50
N LEU A 107 -5.41 8.19 5.65
CA LEU A 107 -5.32 9.64 5.60
C LEU A 107 -5.37 10.19 7.04
N SER A 108 -5.00 11.45 7.23
CA SER A 108 -5.31 12.13 8.48
C SER A 108 -6.82 12.21 8.68
N ARG A 109 -7.26 12.40 9.90
CA ARG A 109 -8.67 12.55 10.22
C ARG A 109 -9.32 13.71 9.46
N GLU A 110 -8.61 14.83 9.36
CA GLU A 110 -9.04 16.05 8.65
C GLU A 110 -9.16 15.77 7.15
N ASP A 111 -8.22 15.06 6.56
CA ASP A 111 -8.27 14.70 5.14
C ASP A 111 -9.45 13.79 4.81
N TYR A 112 -9.84 12.87 5.72
CA TYR A 112 -11.06 12.10 5.56
C TYR A 112 -12.31 13.00 5.54
N LYS A 113 -12.38 13.99 6.43
CA LYS A 113 -13.49 14.92 6.50
C LYS A 113 -13.59 15.83 5.27
N GLU A 114 -12.47 16.31 4.77
CA GLU A 114 -12.40 17.19 3.60
C GLU A 114 -12.58 16.46 2.27
N LYS A 115 -12.80 15.16 2.28
CA LYS A 115 -12.93 14.34 1.07
C LYS A 115 -11.69 14.38 0.17
N THR A 116 -10.51 14.58 0.74
CA THR A 116 -9.25 14.64 0.03
C THR A 116 -8.72 13.24 -0.35
N VAL A 117 -9.60 12.26 -0.37
CA VAL A 117 -9.28 10.88 -0.72
C VAL A 117 -8.70 10.85 -2.12
N LEU A 118 -7.44 10.46 -2.21
CA LEU A 118 -6.71 10.30 -3.46
C LEU A 118 -7.36 9.27 -4.39
N ASN A 119 -8.21 8.46 -3.85
CA ASN A 119 -8.89 7.32 -4.44
C ASN A 119 -10.13 7.60 -5.27
N LYS A 120 -10.39 8.85 -5.63
CA LYS A 120 -11.43 9.16 -6.64
C LYS A 120 -11.27 8.34 -7.92
N TRP A 121 -10.06 7.84 -8.16
CA TRP A 121 -9.69 7.04 -9.30
C TRP A 121 -10.29 5.63 -9.29
N TRP A 122 -10.59 5.08 -8.09
CA TRP A 122 -11.08 3.72 -7.95
C TRP A 122 -12.59 3.59 -8.03
N PHE A 123 -13.31 4.51 -7.40
CA PHE A 123 -14.69 4.28 -7.06
C PHE A 123 -15.68 5.16 -7.83
N GLY A 124 -15.22 6.08 -8.68
CA GLY A 124 -16.07 6.92 -9.50
C GLY A 124 -16.97 7.87 -8.71
N LYS A 125 -17.80 8.61 -9.44
CA LYS A 125 -18.80 9.52 -8.87
C LYS A 125 -19.85 8.74 -8.07
N GLY A 126 -20.11 9.14 -6.83
CA GLY A 126 -21.13 8.51 -5.98
C GLY A 126 -20.65 7.29 -5.19
N SER A 127 -19.33 7.07 -5.12
CA SER A 127 -18.75 6.13 -4.17
C SER A 127 -18.75 6.73 -2.75
N ILE A 128 -18.69 5.86 -1.75
CA ILE A 128 -18.55 6.26 -0.33
C ILE A 128 -17.34 7.16 -0.12
N CYS A 129 -16.30 7.02 -0.93
CA CYS A 129 -15.12 7.87 -0.92
C CYS A 129 -15.43 9.35 -1.24
N ASP A 130 -16.52 9.62 -1.98
CA ASP A 130 -16.99 10.98 -2.23
C ASP A 130 -17.77 11.55 -1.04
N ALA A 131 -18.22 10.70 -0.12
CA ALA A 131 -19.03 11.14 1.02
C ALA A 131 -18.23 11.86 2.11
N GLY A 132 -16.93 11.55 2.23
CA GLY A 132 -16.11 11.96 3.35
C GLY A 132 -16.53 11.25 4.65
N TYR A 133 -15.65 11.25 5.63
CA TYR A 133 -15.92 10.66 6.94
C TYR A 133 -15.64 11.69 8.02
N ASP A 134 -16.65 12.08 8.78
CA ASP A 134 -16.44 12.84 10.01
C ASP A 134 -16.23 11.85 11.16
N ILE A 135 -14.99 11.37 11.30
CA ILE A 135 -14.61 10.34 12.25
C ILE A 135 -14.35 11.00 13.61
N PRO A 136 -15.05 10.59 14.69
CA PRO A 136 -14.69 11.02 16.05
C PRO A 136 -13.22 10.69 16.36
N GLN A 137 -12.54 11.56 17.12
CA GLN A 137 -11.12 11.37 17.42
C GLN A 137 -10.86 10.02 18.10
N GLU A 138 -11.65 9.66 19.09
CA GLU A 138 -11.57 8.37 19.80
C GLU A 138 -11.70 7.16 18.87
N THR A 139 -12.54 7.27 17.84
CA THR A 139 -12.71 6.21 16.83
C THR A 139 -11.49 6.18 15.88
N TYR A 140 -11.02 7.36 15.45
CA TYR A 140 -9.85 7.46 14.59
C TYR A 140 -8.58 6.88 15.29
N ASP A 141 -8.41 7.13 16.58
CA ASP A 141 -7.28 6.62 17.36
C ASP A 141 -7.23 5.09 17.45
N ARG A 142 -8.36 4.42 17.21
CA ARG A 142 -8.48 2.96 17.11
C ARG A 142 -8.25 2.41 15.70
N ILE A 143 -8.12 3.27 14.69
CA ILE A 143 -7.73 2.86 13.34
C ILE A 143 -6.20 2.91 13.26
N LYS A 144 -5.58 1.77 13.01
CA LYS A 144 -4.12 1.60 13.03
C LYS A 144 -3.59 1.21 11.65
N LEU A 145 -2.35 1.58 11.39
CA LEU A 145 -1.61 1.05 10.24
C LEU A 145 -1.19 -0.39 10.51
N THR A 146 -1.20 -1.25 9.49
CA THR A 146 -0.86 -2.66 9.67
C THR A 146 0.63 -2.93 9.75
N GLY A 147 1.48 -1.94 9.54
CA GLY A 147 2.92 -2.13 9.41
C GLY A 147 3.33 -3.18 8.36
N TYR A 148 4.23 -2.81 7.46
CA TYR A 148 4.93 -3.77 6.58
C TYR A 148 4.06 -4.67 5.68
N THR A 149 2.97 -4.18 5.14
CA THR A 149 2.04 -4.99 4.35
C THR A 149 2.28 -4.97 2.84
N VAL A 150 3.45 -4.60 2.40
CA VAL A 150 3.74 -4.58 0.97
C VAL A 150 4.19 -5.96 0.49
N CYS A 151 3.25 -6.65 -0.16
CA CYS A 151 3.43 -7.62 -1.24
C CYS A 151 4.17 -8.96 -1.05
N HIS A 152 3.64 -9.90 -1.80
CA HIS A 152 4.00 -11.30 -1.96
C HIS A 152 5.48 -11.58 -2.34
N ASN A 153 6.25 -10.58 -2.75
CA ASN A 153 7.63 -10.72 -3.21
C ASN A 153 8.65 -10.10 -2.24
N TRP A 154 8.27 -9.90 -1.02
CA TRP A 154 9.06 -9.26 0.02
C TRP A 154 10.50 -9.76 0.20
N PRO A 155 10.78 -11.09 0.20
CA PRO A 155 12.15 -11.58 0.35
C PRO A 155 13.13 -11.03 -0.69
N HIS A 156 12.61 -10.71 -1.87
CA HIS A 156 13.44 -10.21 -2.96
C HIS A 156 13.72 -8.71 -2.86
N MET A 157 12.85 -7.95 -2.17
CA MET A 157 12.98 -6.49 -2.10
C MET A 157 14.06 -6.01 -1.13
N GLN A 158 14.44 -6.82 -0.15
CA GLN A 158 15.56 -6.50 0.75
C GLN A 158 16.93 -6.64 0.08
N ASN A 159 17.00 -7.37 -1.03
CA ASN A 159 18.23 -7.54 -1.77
C ASN A 159 18.36 -6.42 -2.80
N LEU A 160 19.01 -5.33 -2.42
CA LEU A 160 19.35 -4.27 -3.36
C LEU A 160 20.17 -4.81 -4.51
N GLN A 161 19.72 -4.53 -5.71
CA GLN A 161 20.48 -4.90 -6.90
C GLN A 161 21.60 -3.88 -7.15
N PRO A 162 22.75 -4.30 -7.69
CA PRO A 162 23.80 -3.36 -8.11
C PRO A 162 23.23 -2.35 -9.09
N ILE A 163 23.60 -1.08 -8.92
CA ILE A 163 23.25 -0.04 -9.88
C ILE A 163 24.14 -0.24 -11.11
N GLY A 164 23.52 -0.69 -12.20
CA GLY A 164 24.19 -0.84 -13.49
C GLY A 164 24.24 0.47 -14.29
N GLU A 165 24.72 0.35 -15.53
CA GLU A 165 24.67 1.46 -16.47
C GLU A 165 23.22 1.86 -16.78
N LYS A 166 22.93 3.16 -16.79
CA LYS A 166 21.62 3.73 -17.02
C LYS A 166 21.55 4.33 -18.44
N ASP A 167 21.20 3.52 -19.41
CA ASP A 167 21.08 3.91 -20.82
C ASP A 167 19.64 4.26 -21.25
N LEU A 168 18.65 3.99 -20.39
CA LEU A 168 17.28 4.46 -20.54
C LEU A 168 17.03 5.67 -19.65
N ASP A 169 16.33 6.68 -20.17
CA ASP A 169 16.00 7.87 -19.38
C ASP A 169 14.82 7.62 -18.45
N VAL A 170 13.73 7.02 -18.97
CA VAL A 170 12.50 6.82 -18.20
C VAL A 170 11.89 5.44 -18.46
N CYS A 171 11.43 4.77 -17.42
CA CYS A 171 10.53 3.64 -17.56
C CYS A 171 9.21 3.86 -16.83
N ALA A 172 8.11 3.45 -17.50
CA ALA A 172 6.75 3.44 -16.99
C ALA A 172 6.12 2.06 -17.29
N VAL A 173 6.70 1.02 -16.66
CA VAL A 173 6.39 -0.39 -16.96
C VAL A 173 5.30 -0.91 -16.04
N TYR A 174 4.06 -0.62 -16.38
CA TYR A 174 2.88 -1.06 -15.64
C TYR A 174 1.71 -1.35 -16.58
N MET A 175 0.64 -1.90 -16.05
CA MET A 175 -0.59 -2.11 -16.80
C MET A 175 -1.46 -0.86 -16.73
N ALA A 176 -1.72 -0.23 -17.86
CA ALA A 176 -2.55 0.98 -17.93
C ALA A 176 -4.04 0.68 -18.09
N THR A 177 -4.40 -0.55 -18.46
CA THR A 177 -5.81 -0.97 -18.62
C THR A 177 -6.16 -2.00 -17.56
N HIS A 178 -7.40 -1.98 -17.09
CA HIS A 178 -7.90 -3.03 -16.21
C HIS A 178 -8.02 -4.34 -17.01
N PRO A 179 -7.58 -5.50 -16.47
CA PRO A 179 -7.76 -6.79 -17.16
C PRO A 179 -9.23 -7.06 -17.44
N PRO A 180 -9.60 -7.56 -18.63
CA PRO A 180 -10.95 -8.02 -18.87
C PRO A 180 -11.30 -9.16 -17.90
N GLY A 181 -12.43 -9.03 -17.18
CA GLY A 181 -12.91 -10.05 -16.26
C GLY A 181 -12.46 -9.91 -14.82
N ASP A 182 -11.64 -8.92 -14.50
CA ASP A 182 -11.28 -8.64 -13.12
C ASP A 182 -12.44 -7.92 -12.41
N TYR A 183 -13.09 -8.69 -11.58
CA TYR A 183 -13.94 -8.33 -10.44
C TYR A 183 -14.75 -7.03 -10.45
N ASN A 184 -16.07 -7.17 -10.39
CA ASN A 184 -17.11 -6.30 -9.77
C ASN A 184 -16.96 -4.78 -9.85
N TYR A 185 -15.98 -4.27 -10.57
CA TYR A 185 -15.91 -2.85 -10.85
C TYR A 185 -17.00 -2.54 -11.87
N LYS A 186 -17.97 -1.74 -11.47
CA LYS A 186 -18.85 -1.08 -12.42
C LYS A 186 -17.95 -0.43 -13.48
N VAL A 187 -18.39 -0.43 -14.70
CA VAL A 187 -17.66 0.07 -15.88
C VAL A 187 -16.98 1.44 -15.61
N GLU A 188 -17.62 2.28 -14.81
CA GLU A 188 -17.13 3.60 -14.40
C GLU A 188 -15.84 3.57 -13.56
N THR A 189 -15.71 2.60 -12.65
CA THR A 189 -14.53 2.47 -11.76
C THR A 189 -13.30 2.04 -12.53
N GLY A 190 -13.45 1.10 -13.44
CA GLY A 190 -12.38 0.69 -14.37
C GLY A 190 -11.90 1.84 -15.25
N GLN A 191 -12.79 2.78 -15.60
CA GLN A 191 -12.43 3.96 -16.37
C GLN A 191 -11.50 4.91 -15.62
N TYR A 192 -11.73 5.17 -14.32
CA TYR A 192 -10.87 6.07 -13.54
C TYR A 192 -9.47 5.49 -13.34
N TYR A 193 -9.35 4.23 -12.97
CA TYR A 193 -8.07 3.55 -12.87
C TYR A 193 -7.30 3.59 -14.19
N THR A 194 -7.96 3.22 -15.27
CA THR A 194 -7.39 3.24 -16.62
C THR A 194 -6.99 4.66 -17.00
N LYS A 195 -7.85 5.66 -16.77
CA LYS A 195 -7.58 7.06 -17.07
C LYS A 195 -6.35 7.59 -16.32
N HIS A 196 -6.23 7.32 -15.03
CA HIS A 196 -5.08 7.73 -14.23
C HIS A 196 -3.79 7.11 -14.77
N ARG A 197 -3.77 5.78 -14.93
CA ARG A 197 -2.56 5.07 -15.36
C ARG A 197 -2.22 5.34 -16.82
N ARG A 198 -3.22 5.47 -17.69
CA ARG A 198 -3.01 5.85 -19.08
C ARG A 198 -2.50 7.28 -19.18
N GLY A 199 -3.01 8.20 -18.38
CA GLY A 199 -2.58 9.60 -18.34
C GLY A 199 -1.08 9.75 -18.15
N GLY A 200 -0.44 8.92 -17.33
CA GLY A 200 1.01 8.91 -17.19
C GLY A 200 1.74 8.52 -18.48
N TRP A 201 1.23 7.54 -19.24
CA TRP A 201 1.79 7.18 -20.54
C TRP A 201 1.54 8.26 -21.60
N ASP A 202 0.34 8.84 -21.62
CA ASP A 202 -0.03 9.90 -22.57
C ASP A 202 0.85 11.16 -22.41
N GLU A 203 1.24 11.49 -21.17
CA GLU A 203 2.23 12.55 -20.94
C GLU A 203 3.62 12.16 -21.43
N LEU A 204 4.08 10.94 -21.17
CA LEU A 204 5.39 10.46 -21.61
C LEU A 204 5.50 10.41 -23.15
N GLU A 205 4.41 10.09 -23.85
CA GLU A 205 4.36 10.08 -25.32
C GLU A 205 4.73 11.46 -25.92
N LYS A 206 4.37 12.56 -25.24
CA LYS A 206 4.65 13.95 -25.71
C LYS A 206 6.15 14.29 -25.74
N ILE A 207 6.96 13.56 -24.98
CA ILE A 207 8.42 13.80 -24.88
C ILE A 207 9.26 12.61 -25.38
N SER A 208 8.62 11.62 -25.99
CA SER A 208 9.28 10.38 -26.43
C SER A 208 10.29 10.59 -27.57
N ASP A 209 10.16 11.65 -28.36
CA ASP A 209 11.14 12.01 -29.40
C ASP A 209 12.44 12.61 -28.81
N LYS A 210 12.39 13.10 -27.58
CA LYS A 210 13.50 13.80 -26.91
C LYS A 210 14.28 12.87 -25.98
N TYR A 211 13.62 11.87 -25.38
CA TYR A 211 14.18 11.01 -24.35
C TYR A 211 13.97 9.53 -24.67
N ASN A 212 14.89 8.70 -24.16
CA ASN A 212 14.81 7.25 -24.32
C ASN A 212 13.83 6.65 -23.29
N ILE A 213 12.56 6.47 -23.71
CA ILE A 213 11.43 6.13 -22.82
C ILE A 213 10.87 4.74 -23.15
N VAL A 214 10.60 3.95 -22.11
CA VAL A 214 9.85 2.68 -22.20
C VAL A 214 8.56 2.80 -21.39
N ALA A 215 7.43 3.07 -22.06
CA ALA A 215 6.11 3.23 -21.45
C ALA A 215 5.14 2.16 -21.96
N GLN A 216 5.17 0.97 -21.37
CA GLN A 216 4.30 -0.15 -21.77
C GLN A 216 4.25 -1.25 -20.71
N LYS A 217 3.27 -2.17 -20.87
CA LYS A 217 3.26 -3.42 -20.10
C LYS A 217 4.28 -4.39 -20.69
N LEU A 218 5.10 -4.97 -19.84
CA LEU A 218 6.13 -5.94 -20.21
C LEU A 218 6.02 -7.23 -19.39
N PRO A 219 6.55 -8.36 -19.87
CA PRO A 219 6.76 -9.55 -19.06
C PRO A 219 7.67 -9.25 -17.85
N PRO A 220 7.56 -10.01 -16.74
CA PRO A 220 8.29 -9.70 -15.49
C PRO A 220 9.82 -9.63 -15.64
N ASP A 221 10.42 -10.56 -16.37
CA ASP A 221 11.85 -10.62 -16.63
C ASP A 221 12.35 -9.42 -17.46
N VAL A 222 11.60 -9.05 -18.49
CA VAL A 222 11.89 -7.86 -19.31
C VAL A 222 11.68 -6.59 -18.50
N THR A 223 10.65 -6.56 -17.64
CA THR A 223 10.38 -5.43 -16.74
C THR A 223 11.56 -5.15 -15.83
N GLN A 224 12.15 -6.19 -15.22
CA GLN A 224 13.31 -6.04 -14.35
C GLN A 224 14.51 -5.46 -15.10
N ASN A 225 14.81 -5.98 -16.29
CA ASN A 225 15.90 -5.47 -17.12
C ASN A 225 15.71 -4.00 -17.48
N VAL A 226 14.50 -3.62 -17.87
CA VAL A 226 14.17 -2.21 -18.20
C VAL A 226 14.33 -1.30 -16.97
N MET A 227 13.84 -1.71 -15.80
CA MET A 227 14.01 -0.92 -14.57
C MET A 227 15.48 -0.76 -14.18
N GLN A 228 16.28 -1.81 -14.30
CA GLN A 228 17.70 -1.77 -14.00
C GLN A 228 18.45 -0.74 -14.86
N ARG A 229 18.08 -0.61 -16.11
CA ARG A 229 18.69 0.29 -17.09
C ARG A 229 18.15 1.72 -17.06
N SER A 230 17.04 1.97 -16.33
CA SER A 230 16.37 3.26 -16.35
C SER A 230 16.87 4.19 -15.25
N LYS A 231 17.10 5.48 -15.57
CA LYS A 231 17.41 6.55 -14.61
C LYS A 231 16.20 6.83 -13.72
N ILE A 232 15.02 6.95 -14.34
CA ILE A 232 13.75 7.30 -13.69
C ILE A 232 12.75 6.16 -13.88
N GLY A 233 12.06 5.80 -12.79
CA GLY A 233 10.90 4.92 -12.83
C GLY A 233 9.63 5.66 -12.43
N ILE A 234 8.59 5.57 -13.27
CA ILE A 234 7.28 6.15 -12.99
C ILE A 234 6.38 5.07 -12.37
N SER A 235 5.82 5.37 -11.20
CA SER A 235 4.87 4.47 -10.53
C SER A 235 3.55 5.20 -10.24
N PRO A 236 2.49 4.92 -11.00
CA PRO A 236 1.16 5.48 -10.73
C PRO A 236 0.55 4.84 -9.49
N TYR A 237 -0.52 5.43 -8.96
CA TYR A 237 -1.39 4.71 -8.06
C TYR A 237 -1.92 3.44 -8.76
N GLY A 238 -1.97 2.37 -7.99
CA GLY A 238 -2.52 1.09 -8.41
C GLY A 238 -3.90 0.85 -7.82
N GLN A 239 -4.11 -0.36 -7.32
CA GLN A 239 -5.25 -0.70 -6.45
C GLN A 239 -5.16 0.01 -5.09
N CYS A 240 -4.05 0.61 -4.82
CA CYS A 240 -3.76 1.41 -3.65
C CYS A 240 -2.72 2.47 -4.01
N GLU A 241 -2.60 3.46 -3.16
CA GLU A 241 -1.59 4.50 -3.30
C GLU A 241 -0.18 3.91 -3.18
N VAL A 242 0.00 2.95 -2.27
CA VAL A 242 1.25 2.20 -2.11
C VAL A 242 1.29 1.05 -3.10
N CYS A 243 2.27 1.03 -3.98
CA CYS A 243 2.46 -0.01 -4.98
C CYS A 243 3.78 -0.74 -4.79
N TYR A 244 3.80 -2.05 -5.03
CA TYR A 244 5.07 -2.80 -5.02
C TYR A 244 6.04 -2.29 -6.10
N ARG A 245 5.53 -1.70 -7.17
CA ARG A 245 6.34 -1.05 -8.23
C ARG A 245 7.23 0.06 -7.68
N ASP A 246 6.78 0.77 -6.66
CA ASP A 246 7.55 1.81 -5.99
C ASP A 246 8.87 1.23 -5.47
N LEU A 247 8.77 0.12 -4.75
CA LEU A 247 9.93 -0.53 -4.13
C LEU A 247 10.81 -1.26 -5.15
N GLU A 248 10.21 -1.83 -6.21
CA GLU A 248 10.97 -2.45 -7.30
C GLU A 248 11.85 -1.42 -8.02
N ILE A 249 11.34 -0.22 -8.34
CA ILE A 249 12.13 0.84 -8.97
C ILE A 249 13.34 1.19 -8.09
N ILE A 250 13.12 1.37 -6.79
CA ILE A 250 14.16 1.69 -5.82
C ILE A 250 15.18 0.56 -5.70
N GLN A 251 14.71 -0.68 -5.62
CA GLN A 251 15.56 -1.87 -5.55
C GLN A 251 16.56 -1.93 -6.73
N TRP A 252 16.10 -1.57 -7.92
CA TRP A 252 16.90 -1.55 -9.14
C TRP A 252 17.68 -0.24 -9.34
N GLY A 253 17.68 0.65 -8.34
CA GLY A 253 18.44 1.89 -8.35
C GLY A 253 17.92 2.95 -9.31
N GLY A 254 16.62 2.93 -9.62
CA GLY A 254 15.93 4.01 -10.33
C GLY A 254 15.47 5.10 -9.37
N LEU A 255 15.42 6.34 -9.83
CA LEU A 255 14.76 7.43 -9.14
C LEU A 255 13.25 7.25 -9.27
N LEU A 256 12.54 7.08 -8.15
CA LEU A 256 11.09 6.96 -8.16
C LEU A 256 10.43 8.32 -8.37
N ILE A 257 9.63 8.46 -9.43
CA ILE A 257 8.67 9.55 -9.61
C ILE A 257 7.26 8.96 -9.45
N LYS A 258 6.46 9.59 -8.60
CA LYS A 258 5.16 9.09 -8.20
C LYS A 258 4.20 10.23 -7.88
N PRO A 259 2.87 10.07 -8.11
CA PRO A 259 1.89 11.01 -7.58
C PRO A 259 2.07 11.25 -6.08
N ASP A 260 1.85 12.48 -5.65
CA ASP A 260 2.14 12.93 -4.29
C ASP A 260 1.51 12.04 -3.22
N MET A 261 2.35 11.57 -2.30
CA MET A 261 2.02 10.70 -1.18
C MET A 261 1.99 11.44 0.16
N SER A 262 2.19 12.76 0.19
CA SER A 262 2.34 13.53 1.43
C SER A 262 1.16 13.45 2.39
N LYS A 263 -0.03 13.13 1.87
CA LYS A 263 -1.26 12.91 2.65
C LYS A 263 -1.49 11.46 3.05
N VAL A 264 -0.70 10.53 2.53
CA VAL A 264 -0.87 9.09 2.78
C VAL A 264 0.02 8.67 3.93
N LEU A 265 -0.61 8.26 5.01
CA LEU A 265 0.07 7.69 6.16
C LEU A 265 0.34 6.20 5.89
N THR A 266 1.57 5.78 6.09
CA THR A 266 2.01 4.38 5.92
C THR A 266 2.88 3.97 7.11
N GLU A 267 2.96 2.67 7.36
CA GLU A 267 3.92 2.09 8.28
C GLU A 267 4.71 0.99 7.54
N PRO A 268 6.02 1.16 7.38
CA PRO A 268 6.81 2.31 7.82
C PRO A 268 6.48 3.60 7.06
N ASP A 269 6.76 4.75 7.69
CA ASP A 269 6.56 6.09 7.11
C ASP A 269 7.66 6.41 6.08
N PHE A 270 7.59 5.69 4.96
CA PHE A 270 8.62 5.64 3.93
C PHE A 270 8.55 6.80 2.94
N TYR A 271 7.33 7.21 2.56
CA TYR A 271 7.13 8.15 1.46
C TYR A 271 7.37 9.60 1.89
N LYS A 272 8.62 10.06 1.78
CA LYS A 272 9.02 11.44 2.06
C LYS A 272 9.33 12.18 0.77
N PRO A 273 8.53 13.18 0.36
CA PRO A 273 8.78 13.99 -0.83
C PRO A 273 10.19 14.54 -0.86
N MET A 274 10.87 14.44 -1.99
CA MET A 274 12.26 14.89 -2.21
C MET A 274 13.30 14.24 -1.28
N GLU A 275 12.94 13.19 -0.57
CA GLU A 275 13.87 12.41 0.26
C GLU A 275 13.93 10.94 -0.18
N THR A 276 12.77 10.33 -0.47
CA THR A 276 12.67 8.94 -0.95
C THR A 276 12.04 8.81 -2.33
N TYR A 277 11.41 9.86 -2.82
CA TYR A 277 10.83 9.92 -4.16
C TYR A 277 10.65 11.39 -4.60
N VAL A 278 10.43 11.59 -5.90
CA VAL A 278 10.06 12.88 -6.48
C VAL A 278 8.54 12.91 -6.70
N PRO A 279 7.80 13.81 -6.03
CA PRO A 279 6.37 13.91 -6.19
C PRO A 279 5.98 14.60 -7.50
N VAL A 280 4.86 14.17 -8.08
CA VAL A 280 4.15 14.85 -9.16
C VAL A 280 2.66 14.95 -8.82
N LYS A 281 1.96 15.85 -9.51
CA LYS A 281 0.51 15.97 -9.33
C LYS A 281 -0.20 14.69 -9.75
N PRO A 282 -1.29 14.28 -9.06
CA PRO A 282 -2.04 13.07 -9.39
C PRO A 282 -2.67 13.08 -10.79
N ASP A 283 -2.85 14.24 -11.40
CA ASP A 283 -3.36 14.41 -12.78
C ASP A 283 -2.26 14.41 -13.84
N TRP A 284 -0.98 14.24 -13.43
CA TRP A 284 0.21 14.21 -14.26
C TRP A 284 0.56 15.53 -14.97
N SER A 285 -0.11 16.65 -14.65
CA SER A 285 0.03 17.92 -15.36
C SER A 285 1.44 18.52 -15.29
N ASP A 286 2.28 18.10 -14.34
CA ASP A 286 3.65 18.55 -14.14
C ASP A 286 4.70 17.44 -14.39
N LEU A 287 4.28 16.27 -14.89
CA LEU A 287 5.18 15.11 -15.07
C LEU A 287 6.35 15.43 -16.00
N ASN A 288 6.05 16.00 -17.19
CA ASN A 288 7.08 16.26 -18.20
C ASN A 288 8.08 17.32 -17.74
N GLU A 289 7.63 18.40 -17.13
CA GLU A 289 8.50 19.42 -16.56
C GLU A 289 9.40 18.82 -15.47
N THR A 290 8.84 17.95 -14.61
CA THR A 290 9.59 17.27 -13.55
C THR A 290 10.66 16.35 -14.14
N ILE A 291 10.33 15.54 -15.16
CA ILE A 291 11.29 14.66 -15.83
C ILE A 291 12.42 15.47 -16.47
N GLU A 292 12.10 16.54 -17.19
CA GLU A 292 13.09 17.40 -17.85
C GLU A 292 14.06 18.01 -16.82
N LYS A 293 13.53 18.53 -15.72
CA LYS A 293 14.32 19.09 -14.63
C LYS A 293 15.24 18.05 -14.00
N VAL A 294 14.72 16.85 -13.74
CA VAL A 294 15.49 15.73 -13.15
C VAL A 294 16.60 15.30 -14.11
N LEU A 295 16.31 15.08 -15.38
CA LEU A 295 17.30 14.60 -16.34
C LEU A 295 18.40 15.62 -16.61
N ALA A 296 18.06 16.90 -16.65
CA ALA A 296 19.03 17.99 -16.81
C ALA A 296 20.03 18.08 -15.64
N ASN A 297 19.62 17.65 -14.45
CA ASN A 297 20.41 17.75 -13.21
C ASN A 297 20.48 16.40 -12.48
N TYR A 298 20.52 15.27 -13.19
CA TYR A 298 20.33 13.93 -12.64
C TYR A 298 21.27 13.61 -11.44
N LYS A 299 22.48 14.13 -11.47
CA LYS A 299 23.44 13.93 -10.38
C LYS A 299 22.98 14.58 -9.07
N ASP A 300 22.24 15.66 -9.14
CA ASP A 300 21.73 16.35 -7.97
C ASP A 300 20.59 15.58 -7.28
N TYR A 301 20.03 14.58 -7.94
CA TYR A 301 18.99 13.69 -7.39
C TYR A 301 19.53 12.36 -6.89
N GLN A 302 20.85 12.13 -6.99
CA GLN A 302 21.46 10.85 -6.55
C GLN A 302 21.18 10.59 -5.07
N TYR A 303 21.16 11.64 -4.24
CA TYR A 303 20.86 11.49 -2.80
C TYR A 303 19.48 10.88 -2.52
N ILE A 304 18.47 11.13 -3.37
CA ILE A 304 17.13 10.53 -3.22
C ILE A 304 17.19 9.02 -3.50
N ILE A 305 17.95 8.63 -4.52
CA ILE A 305 18.18 7.22 -4.85
C ILE A 305 18.87 6.52 -3.69
N ASP A 306 19.93 7.11 -3.16
CA ASP A 306 20.72 6.53 -2.08
C ASP A 306 19.91 6.45 -0.79
N ASN A 307 19.20 7.52 -0.42
CA ASN A 307 18.29 7.54 0.75
C ASN A 307 17.17 6.54 0.64
N SER A 308 16.50 6.48 -0.50
CA SER A 308 15.39 5.54 -0.68
C SER A 308 15.85 4.09 -0.60
N ARG A 309 17.02 3.76 -1.16
CA ARG A 309 17.61 2.42 -1.07
C ARG A 309 18.02 2.08 0.36
N THR A 310 18.65 2.99 1.07
CA THR A 310 19.01 2.81 2.49
C THR A 310 17.78 2.57 3.33
N LYS A 311 16.78 3.45 3.22
CA LYS A 311 15.52 3.32 3.95
C LYS A 311 14.73 2.06 3.58
N LEU A 312 14.79 1.62 2.32
CA LEU A 312 14.16 0.36 1.92
C LEU A 312 14.71 -0.82 2.72
N VAL A 313 16.02 -0.91 2.89
CA VAL A 313 16.64 -1.99 3.67
C VAL A 313 16.38 -1.85 5.16
N GLU A 314 16.54 -0.65 5.71
CA GLU A 314 16.41 -0.39 7.14
C GLU A 314 14.97 -0.56 7.62
N MET A 315 14.02 0.07 6.92
CA MET A 315 12.63 0.16 7.40
C MET A 315 11.83 -1.11 7.11
N PHE A 316 12.13 -1.81 6.00
CA PHE A 316 11.37 -2.97 5.58
C PHE A 316 12.05 -4.31 5.97
N SER A 317 12.78 -4.36 7.07
CA SER A 317 13.34 -5.61 7.59
C SER A 317 12.27 -6.48 8.27
N TYR A 318 12.43 -7.80 8.23
CA TYR A 318 11.49 -8.70 8.92
C TYR A 318 11.52 -8.54 10.45
N HIS A 319 12.67 -8.17 11.02
CA HIS A 319 12.78 -7.84 12.43
C HIS A 319 11.86 -6.68 12.81
N ASN A 320 11.75 -5.67 11.97
CA ASN A 320 10.88 -4.52 12.24
C ASN A 320 9.40 -4.92 12.27
N VAL A 321 8.97 -5.93 11.49
CA VAL A 321 7.61 -6.46 11.58
C VAL A 321 7.36 -7.09 12.95
N GLY A 322 8.27 -7.95 13.42
CA GLY A 322 8.16 -8.56 14.74
C GLY A 322 8.15 -7.51 15.84
N LYS A 323 9.08 -6.54 15.76
CA LYS A 323 9.15 -5.43 16.71
C LYS A 323 7.87 -4.58 16.72
N TYR A 324 7.33 -4.23 15.57
CA TYR A 324 6.07 -3.47 15.48
C TYR A 324 4.94 -4.14 16.25
N TRP A 325 4.75 -5.44 16.06
CA TRP A 325 3.70 -6.18 16.76
C TRP A 325 3.99 -6.37 18.24
N TYR A 326 5.25 -6.57 18.60
CA TYR A 326 5.67 -6.61 20.00
C TYR A 326 5.34 -5.29 20.71
N ASP A 327 5.76 -4.16 20.13
CA ASP A 327 5.50 -2.83 20.68
C ASP A 327 3.98 -2.55 20.78
N PHE A 328 3.21 -2.95 19.77
CA PHE A 328 1.75 -2.82 19.79
C PHE A 328 1.14 -3.57 20.99
N PHE A 329 1.49 -4.82 21.20
CA PHE A 329 0.95 -5.62 22.30
C PHE A 329 1.47 -5.18 23.66
N ALA A 330 2.72 -4.75 23.77
CA ALA A 330 3.28 -4.19 25.01
C ALA A 330 2.50 -2.94 25.44
N ASN A 331 2.23 -2.03 24.50
CA ASN A 331 1.42 -0.84 24.76
C ASN A 331 -0.02 -1.19 25.13
N LEU A 332 -0.61 -2.23 24.54
CA LEU A 332 -1.97 -2.67 24.83
C LEU A 332 -2.09 -3.25 26.26
N SER A 333 -1.07 -3.96 26.70
CA SER A 333 -1.01 -4.57 28.04
C SER A 333 -0.54 -3.63 29.17
N GLY A 334 -0.18 -2.40 28.82
CA GLY A 334 0.33 -1.42 29.81
C GLY A 334 1.70 -1.77 30.39
N VAL A 335 2.43 -2.68 29.74
CA VAL A 335 3.81 -3.01 30.11
C VAL A 335 4.70 -1.89 29.56
N GLU A 336 5.21 -1.04 30.45
CA GLU A 336 6.25 -0.07 30.07
C GLU A 336 7.48 -0.85 29.58
N ASN A 337 7.95 -0.50 28.37
CA ASN A 337 9.20 -1.04 27.85
C ASN A 337 10.37 -0.45 28.68
N GLU A 338 11.02 -1.27 29.49
CA GLU A 338 12.30 -0.93 30.13
C GLU A 338 13.44 -0.89 29.11
#